data_52fe609708ffb4b115e9eccbd1dc2a76
#
_entry.id   52fe609708ffb4b115e9eccbd1dc2a76
#
_cell.length_a   1.000
_cell.length_b   1.000
_cell.length_c   1.000
_cell.angle_alpha   90.00
_cell.angle_beta   90.00
_cell.angle_gamma   90.00
#
_symmetry.space_group_name_H-M   'P 1'
#
loop_
_entity.id
_entity.type
_entity.pdbx_description
1 polymer ?
#
loop_
_entity_poly.entity_id
_entity_poly.type
_entity_poly.pdbx_seq_one_letter_code
_entity_poly.pdbx_strand_id
1 'polypeptide(L)'
;MRAVIDAVWDRRSGYWLVLALLIAAYALCAAQDTTDPSPWVLVVQLVTVAVVLRVTEAHQKVQHTAWIILSLAAAATLVVAVLGLRGDALDIALSAASALAFLLAPVAIIRHQVHRRGLDVEALLAATAAYVLVGMFFTHVYNLVALLTVAPTFGDHTVDSLSSQLFFSFTTLTTTGYGNIVPVMPGVQSIAVSEAITGQLFLITAVARIMRGSRRSPSETASAPEETP
;
A
#
# COMPACT_ATOMS: atom_id res chain seq x y z
N MET A 1 24.05 -19.65 -6.03
CA MET A 1 23.09 -19.01 -5.13
C MET A 1 22.97 -17.49 -5.36
N ARG A 2 24.05 -16.71 -5.52
CA ARG A 2 23.98 -15.29 -5.90
C ARG A 2 23.33 -15.05 -7.28
N ALA A 3 23.70 -15.79 -8.31
CA ALA A 3 23.15 -15.64 -9.68
C ALA A 3 21.62 -15.92 -9.79
N VAL A 4 21.06 -16.77 -8.94
CA VAL A 4 19.61 -17.02 -8.86
C VAL A 4 18.91 -15.85 -8.14
N ILE A 5 19.56 -15.26 -7.15
CA ILE A 5 19.08 -14.08 -6.46
C ILE A 5 19.10 -12.88 -7.42
N ASP A 6 20.15 -12.70 -8.20
CA ASP A 6 20.28 -11.61 -9.17
C ASP A 6 19.29 -11.75 -10.34
N ALA A 7 18.96 -12.97 -10.78
CA ALA A 7 17.96 -13.24 -11.82
C ALA A 7 16.50 -13.00 -11.35
N VAL A 8 16.21 -13.20 -10.06
CA VAL A 8 14.89 -12.87 -9.44
C VAL A 8 14.77 -11.36 -9.21
N TRP A 9 15.89 -10.63 -9.21
CA TRP A 9 15.98 -9.18 -8.98
C TRP A 9 16.07 -8.36 -10.26
N ASP A 10 15.81 -8.93 -11.43
CA ASP A 10 15.55 -8.11 -12.60
C ASP A 10 14.37 -7.17 -12.27
N ARG A 11 14.52 -5.86 -12.51
CA ARG A 11 13.57 -4.80 -12.06
C ARG A 11 12.12 -5.10 -12.40
N ARG A 12 11.91 -5.81 -13.51
CA ARG A 12 10.59 -6.26 -13.97
C ARG A 12 9.99 -7.33 -13.06
N SER A 13 10.80 -8.21 -12.50
CA SER A 13 10.36 -9.26 -11.56
C SER A 13 10.07 -8.69 -10.16
N GLY A 14 10.72 -7.59 -9.76
CA GLY A 14 10.55 -6.97 -8.45
C GLY A 14 9.12 -6.46 -8.19
N TYR A 15 8.50 -5.78 -9.16
CA TYR A 15 7.13 -5.30 -9.00
C TYR A 15 6.07 -6.41 -9.08
N TRP A 16 6.32 -7.49 -9.83
CA TRP A 16 5.46 -8.69 -9.78
C TRP A 16 5.48 -9.35 -8.40
N LEU A 17 6.65 -9.42 -7.78
CA LEU A 17 6.79 -9.94 -6.42
C LEU A 17 6.05 -9.03 -5.41
N VAL A 18 6.15 -7.71 -5.56
CA VAL A 18 5.39 -6.75 -4.73
C VAL A 18 3.89 -6.98 -4.86
N LEU A 19 3.37 -7.11 -6.09
CA LEU A 19 1.95 -7.37 -6.29
C LEU A 19 1.51 -8.74 -5.74
N ALA A 20 2.31 -9.78 -5.91
CA ALA A 20 2.02 -11.10 -5.35
C ALA A 20 1.95 -11.05 -3.80
N LEU A 21 2.89 -10.35 -3.16
CA LEU A 21 2.89 -10.15 -1.71
C LEU A 21 1.71 -9.27 -1.25
N LEU A 22 1.33 -8.25 -2.03
CA LEU A 22 0.14 -7.43 -1.73
C LEU A 22 -1.14 -8.24 -1.83
N ILE A 23 -1.27 -9.11 -2.84
CA ILE A 23 -2.41 -10.02 -2.96
C ILE A 23 -2.46 -10.97 -1.77
N ALA A 24 -1.32 -11.51 -1.36
CA ALA A 24 -1.23 -12.38 -0.17
C ALA A 24 -1.61 -11.61 1.11
N ALA A 25 -1.08 -10.39 1.30
CA ALA A 25 -1.42 -9.55 2.44
C ALA A 25 -2.92 -9.19 2.47
N TYR A 26 -3.49 -8.85 1.31
CA TYR A 26 -4.92 -8.60 1.15
C TYR A 26 -5.76 -9.82 1.51
N ALA A 27 -5.42 -10.99 0.97
CA ALA A 27 -6.15 -12.23 1.24
C ALA A 27 -6.08 -12.63 2.72
N LEU A 28 -4.93 -12.43 3.36
CA LEU A 28 -4.76 -12.68 4.79
C LEU A 28 -5.57 -11.69 5.65
N CYS A 29 -5.63 -10.42 5.29
CA CYS A 29 -6.48 -9.44 5.95
C CYS A 29 -7.97 -9.77 5.75
N ALA A 30 -8.38 -10.17 4.54
CA ALA A 30 -9.75 -10.55 4.23
C ALA A 30 -10.22 -11.80 4.98
N ALA A 31 -9.29 -12.62 5.45
CA ALA A 31 -9.58 -13.82 6.23
C ALA A 31 -9.65 -13.55 7.75
N GLN A 32 -9.53 -12.30 8.21
CA GLN A 32 -9.57 -11.94 9.63
C GLN A 32 -10.93 -11.39 10.03
N ASP A 33 -11.62 -12.13 10.89
CA ASP A 33 -12.95 -11.74 11.42
C ASP A 33 -12.87 -10.95 12.73
N THR A 34 -11.66 -10.58 13.17
CA THR A 34 -11.41 -9.84 14.42
C THR A 34 -10.64 -8.54 14.14
N THR A 35 -10.67 -7.61 15.09
CA THR A 35 -9.85 -6.39 15.08
C THR A 35 -8.40 -6.67 15.49
N ASP A 36 -8.15 -7.78 16.18
CA ASP A 36 -6.84 -8.13 16.70
C ASP A 36 -5.91 -8.55 15.57
N PRO A 37 -4.78 -7.87 15.37
CA PRO A 37 -3.86 -8.20 14.30
C PRO A 37 -3.18 -9.54 14.55
N SER A 38 -3.42 -10.52 13.67
CA SER A 38 -2.70 -11.79 13.71
C SER A 38 -1.21 -11.58 13.47
N PRO A 39 -0.30 -12.15 14.28
CA PRO A 39 1.14 -12.01 14.11
C PRO A 39 1.63 -12.40 12.70
N TRP A 40 1.02 -13.41 12.09
CA TRP A 40 1.38 -13.88 10.76
C TRP A 40 1.03 -12.87 9.65
N VAL A 41 -0.10 -12.18 9.79
CA VAL A 41 -0.50 -11.13 8.86
C VAL A 41 0.47 -9.97 8.95
N LEU A 42 0.85 -9.56 10.17
CA LEU A 42 1.85 -8.52 10.38
C LEU A 42 3.20 -8.87 9.76
N VAL A 43 3.67 -10.11 9.89
CA VAL A 43 4.92 -10.55 9.25
C VAL A 43 4.84 -10.40 7.73
N VAL A 44 3.76 -10.85 7.10
CA VAL A 44 3.59 -10.74 5.63
C VAL A 44 3.52 -9.27 5.20
N GLN A 45 2.83 -8.43 5.96
CA GLN A 45 2.74 -6.99 5.71
C GLN A 45 4.11 -6.31 5.80
N LEU A 46 4.88 -6.61 6.86
CA LEU A 46 6.24 -6.06 7.04
C LEU A 46 7.19 -6.52 5.93
N VAL A 47 7.11 -7.80 5.52
CA VAL A 47 7.88 -8.33 4.39
C VAL A 47 7.49 -7.61 3.10
N THR A 48 6.19 -7.38 2.87
CA THR A 48 5.69 -6.65 1.69
C THR A 48 6.29 -5.25 1.63
N VAL A 49 6.22 -4.50 2.73
CA VAL A 49 6.79 -3.14 2.80
C VAL A 49 8.31 -3.16 2.64
N ALA A 50 9.01 -4.14 3.24
CA ALA A 50 10.44 -4.29 3.08
C ALA A 50 10.86 -4.52 1.63
N VAL A 51 10.11 -5.37 0.91
CA VAL A 51 10.34 -5.62 -0.53
C VAL A 51 10.05 -4.37 -1.35
N VAL A 52 8.96 -3.65 -1.08
CA VAL A 52 8.65 -2.36 -1.73
C VAL A 52 9.80 -1.38 -1.58
N LEU A 53 10.31 -1.19 -0.36
CA LEU A 53 11.40 -0.26 -0.09
C LEU A 53 12.71 -0.66 -0.79
N ARG A 54 12.96 -1.96 -0.96
CA ARG A 54 14.11 -2.45 -1.72
C ARG A 54 13.95 -2.21 -3.21
N VAL A 55 12.79 -2.51 -3.78
CA VAL A 55 12.51 -2.36 -5.23
C VAL A 55 12.54 -0.90 -5.66
N THR A 56 12.12 0.02 -4.78
CA THR A 56 12.08 1.46 -5.07
C THR A 56 13.42 2.17 -4.93
N GLU A 57 14.50 1.47 -4.52
CA GLU A 57 15.81 2.10 -4.27
C GLU A 57 15.68 3.42 -3.49
N ALA A 58 14.81 3.45 -2.48
CA ALA A 58 14.49 4.65 -1.73
C ALA A 58 15.78 5.28 -1.15
N HIS A 59 15.81 6.62 -1.09
CA HIS A 59 16.95 7.37 -0.60
C HIS A 59 17.44 6.83 0.76
N GLN A 60 18.74 6.67 0.95
CA GLN A 60 19.35 5.99 2.11
C GLN A 60 18.75 6.39 3.47
N LYS A 61 18.41 7.68 3.65
CA LYS A 61 17.78 8.16 4.90
C LYS A 61 16.36 7.60 5.09
N VAL A 62 15.55 7.57 4.05
CA VAL A 62 14.18 7.02 4.10
C VAL A 62 14.24 5.52 4.31
N GLN A 63 15.15 4.86 3.62
CA GLN A 63 15.37 3.43 3.74
C GLN A 63 15.84 3.06 5.15
N HIS A 64 16.77 3.80 5.72
CA HIS A 64 17.27 3.56 7.09
C HIS A 64 16.17 3.75 8.15
N THR A 65 15.42 4.83 8.08
CA THR A 65 14.29 5.08 8.98
C THR A 65 13.21 4.00 8.85
N ALA A 66 12.86 3.63 7.63
CA ALA A 66 11.88 2.58 7.38
C ALA A 66 12.37 1.20 7.89
N TRP A 67 13.66 0.87 7.73
CA TRP A 67 14.23 -0.36 8.28
C TRP A 67 14.23 -0.37 9.82
N ILE A 68 14.43 0.77 10.49
CA ILE A 68 14.32 0.87 11.94
C ILE A 68 12.86 0.61 12.35
N ILE A 69 11.89 1.25 11.72
CA ILE A 69 10.45 1.06 12.02
C ILE A 69 10.06 -0.40 11.79
N LEU A 70 10.44 -0.99 10.65
CA LEU A 70 10.16 -2.38 10.32
C LEU A 70 10.80 -3.36 11.30
N SER A 71 12.05 -3.13 11.71
CA SER A 71 12.74 -3.99 12.67
C SER A 71 12.14 -3.89 14.07
N LEU A 72 11.73 -2.68 14.49
CA LEU A 72 11.03 -2.48 15.77
C LEU A 72 9.66 -3.17 15.76
N ALA A 73 8.90 -3.00 14.69
CA ALA A 73 7.60 -3.65 14.54
C ALA A 73 7.75 -5.18 14.49
N ALA A 74 8.73 -5.70 13.76
CA ALA A 74 9.01 -7.14 13.70
C ALA A 74 9.45 -7.70 15.07
N ALA A 75 10.30 -6.98 15.80
CA ALA A 75 10.71 -7.35 17.15
C ALA A 75 9.53 -7.35 18.12
N ALA A 76 8.69 -6.32 18.08
CA ALA A 76 7.47 -6.25 18.89
C ALA A 76 6.54 -7.43 18.56
N THR A 77 6.29 -7.70 17.28
CA THR A 77 5.46 -8.85 16.83
C THR A 77 6.03 -10.19 17.32
N LEU A 78 7.35 -10.35 17.25
CA LEU A 78 8.02 -11.57 17.72
C LEU A 78 7.89 -11.74 19.25
N VAL A 79 8.09 -10.67 19.99
CA VAL A 79 7.93 -10.66 21.47
C VAL A 79 6.49 -11.05 21.84
N VAL A 80 5.49 -10.51 21.15
CA VAL A 80 4.07 -10.85 21.34
C VAL A 80 3.81 -12.32 21.03
N ALA A 81 4.31 -12.80 19.92
CA ALA A 81 4.10 -14.19 19.48
C ALA A 81 4.74 -15.20 20.45
N VAL A 82 5.92 -14.87 21.01
CA VAL A 82 6.68 -15.77 21.90
C VAL A 82 6.17 -15.70 23.35
N LEU A 83 5.86 -14.52 23.85
CA LEU A 83 5.47 -14.32 25.26
C LEU A 83 3.95 -14.45 25.47
N GLY A 84 3.16 -14.54 24.38
CA GLY A 84 1.69 -14.60 24.47
C GLY A 84 1.08 -13.35 25.11
N LEU A 85 1.80 -12.23 25.09
CA LEU A 85 1.31 -10.97 25.63
C LEU A 85 0.14 -10.48 24.79
N ARG A 86 -1.03 -10.39 25.38
CA ARG A 86 -2.21 -9.77 24.77
C ARG A 86 -2.56 -8.52 25.57
N GLY A 87 -2.84 -7.44 24.87
CA GLY A 87 -3.27 -6.21 25.53
C GLY A 87 -3.49 -5.08 24.51
N ASP A 88 -4.52 -4.29 24.74
CA ASP A 88 -4.99 -3.23 23.85
C ASP A 88 -3.87 -2.27 23.42
N ALA A 89 -2.97 -1.92 24.33
CA ALA A 89 -1.84 -1.02 24.03
C ALA A 89 -0.90 -1.58 22.96
N LEU A 90 -0.75 -2.90 22.91
CA LEU A 90 0.11 -3.57 21.96
C LEU A 90 -0.56 -3.66 20.58
N ASP A 91 -1.84 -3.99 20.53
CA ASP A 91 -2.63 -4.05 19.29
C ASP A 91 -2.72 -2.67 18.64
N ILE A 92 -2.88 -1.61 19.45
CA ILE A 92 -2.81 -0.22 19.02
C ILE A 92 -1.42 0.10 18.42
N ALA A 93 -0.34 -0.28 19.11
CA ALA A 93 1.02 -0.01 18.65
C ALA A 93 1.32 -0.74 17.33
N LEU A 94 0.90 -1.99 17.18
CA LEU A 94 1.08 -2.79 15.97
C LEU A 94 0.25 -2.25 14.80
N SER A 95 -1.01 -1.88 15.04
CA SER A 95 -1.87 -1.24 14.03
C SER A 95 -1.30 0.10 13.59
N ALA A 96 -0.80 0.93 14.50
CA ALA A 96 -0.16 2.20 14.18
C ALA A 96 1.12 2.00 13.37
N ALA A 97 1.96 1.03 13.74
CA ALA A 97 3.17 0.69 12.98
C ALA A 97 2.85 0.20 11.57
N SER A 98 1.80 -0.62 11.41
CA SER A 98 1.33 -1.08 10.11
C SER A 98 0.81 0.07 9.26
N ALA A 99 -0.01 0.96 9.81
CA ALA A 99 -0.50 2.14 9.13
C ALA A 99 0.67 3.02 8.64
N LEU A 100 1.66 3.29 9.49
CA LEU A 100 2.85 4.05 9.10
C LEU A 100 3.66 3.35 8.00
N ALA A 101 3.84 2.04 8.08
CA ALA A 101 4.56 1.27 7.07
C ALA A 101 3.84 1.33 5.71
N PHE A 102 2.52 1.17 5.70
CA PHE A 102 1.70 1.27 4.48
C PHE A 102 1.56 2.71 3.97
N LEU A 103 1.75 3.74 4.78
CA LEU A 103 1.85 5.12 4.32
C LEU A 103 3.19 5.40 3.62
N LEU A 104 4.30 4.91 4.17
CA LEU A 104 5.63 5.14 3.64
C LEU A 104 5.85 4.43 2.29
N ALA A 105 5.30 3.24 2.11
CA ALA A 105 5.48 2.43 0.92
C ALA A 105 4.97 3.10 -0.37
N PRO A 106 3.71 3.59 -0.49
CA PRO A 106 3.24 4.27 -1.68
C PRO A 106 3.99 5.60 -1.94
N VAL A 107 4.36 6.33 -0.87
CA VAL A 107 5.16 7.55 -1.01
C VAL A 107 6.53 7.24 -1.63
N ALA A 108 7.18 6.15 -1.22
CA ALA A 108 8.45 5.71 -1.79
C ALA A 108 8.30 5.35 -3.28
N ILE A 109 7.26 4.57 -3.65
CA ILE A 109 6.96 4.21 -5.04
C ILE A 109 6.71 5.46 -5.89
N ILE A 110 5.84 6.36 -5.43
CA ILE A 110 5.47 7.58 -6.17
C ILE A 110 6.71 8.44 -6.38
N ARG A 111 7.51 8.69 -5.35
CA ARG A 111 8.75 9.48 -5.46
C ARG A 111 9.74 8.85 -6.44
N HIS A 112 9.91 7.53 -6.42
CA HIS A 112 10.77 6.83 -7.36
C HIS A 112 10.27 6.98 -8.79
N GLN A 113 8.98 6.81 -9.01
CA GLN A 113 8.36 6.88 -10.33
C GLN A 113 8.28 8.30 -10.92
N VAL A 114 8.15 9.33 -10.09
CA VAL A 114 8.11 10.74 -10.56
C VAL A 114 9.39 11.14 -11.29
N HIS A 115 10.53 10.59 -10.90
CA HIS A 115 11.84 10.89 -11.51
C HIS A 115 12.12 10.08 -12.79
N ARG A 116 11.32 9.06 -13.10
CA ARG A 116 11.46 8.25 -14.32
C ARG A 116 10.68 8.84 -15.48
N ARG A 117 11.33 8.92 -16.64
CA ARG A 117 10.74 9.35 -17.92
C ARG A 117 10.41 8.12 -18.74
N GLY A 118 9.11 7.83 -18.93
CA GLY A 118 8.63 6.72 -19.76
C GLY A 118 7.39 6.05 -19.16
N LEU A 119 6.60 5.40 -20.03
CA LEU A 119 5.47 4.57 -19.66
C LEU A 119 5.84 3.13 -19.99
N ASP A 120 6.43 2.47 -19.02
CA ASP A 120 6.73 1.04 -19.10
C ASP A 120 5.68 0.26 -18.33
N VAL A 121 5.56 -1.04 -18.61
CA VAL A 121 4.76 -1.98 -17.81
C VAL A 121 5.13 -1.89 -16.33
N GLU A 122 6.40 -1.62 -16.04
CA GLU A 122 6.91 -1.40 -14.69
C GLU A 122 6.22 -0.21 -13.99
N ALA A 123 6.04 0.91 -14.70
CA ALA A 123 5.35 2.08 -14.16
C ALA A 123 3.87 1.81 -13.88
N LEU A 124 3.21 1.00 -14.70
CA LEU A 124 1.83 0.57 -14.48
C LEU A 124 1.71 -0.34 -13.26
N LEU A 125 2.59 -1.33 -13.13
CA LEU A 125 2.64 -2.23 -11.98
C LEU A 125 2.92 -1.46 -10.68
N ALA A 126 3.85 -0.50 -10.74
CA ALA A 126 4.18 0.37 -9.61
C ALA A 126 2.99 1.24 -9.19
N ALA A 127 2.25 1.81 -10.16
CA ALA A 127 1.04 2.59 -9.87
C ALA A 127 -0.05 1.71 -9.25
N THR A 128 -0.28 0.51 -9.78
CA THR A 128 -1.24 -0.44 -9.21
C THR A 128 -0.84 -0.83 -7.79
N ALA A 129 0.44 -1.14 -7.56
CA ALA A 129 0.94 -1.47 -6.23
C ALA A 129 0.75 -0.30 -5.25
N ALA A 130 1.07 0.94 -5.67
CA ALA A 130 0.87 2.12 -4.83
C ALA A 130 -0.61 2.35 -4.49
N TYR A 131 -1.53 2.11 -5.43
CA TYR A 131 -2.96 2.23 -5.20
C TYR A 131 -3.47 1.22 -4.16
N VAL A 132 -3.06 -0.04 -4.29
CA VAL A 132 -3.42 -1.09 -3.31
C VAL A 132 -2.83 -0.77 -1.93
N LEU A 133 -1.59 -0.28 -1.87
CA LEU A 133 -0.95 0.14 -0.60
C LEU A 133 -1.71 1.28 0.08
N VAL A 134 -2.29 2.22 -0.68
CA VAL A 134 -3.14 3.28 -0.12
C VAL A 134 -4.40 2.69 0.51
N GLY A 135 -5.07 1.74 -0.14
CA GLY A 135 -6.22 1.04 0.45
C GLY A 135 -5.85 0.28 1.74
N MET A 136 -4.72 -0.42 1.74
CA MET A 136 -4.22 -1.10 2.94
C MET A 136 -3.89 -0.11 4.07
N PHE A 137 -3.33 1.07 3.75
CA PHE A 137 -3.10 2.14 4.71
C PHE A 137 -4.41 2.57 5.39
N PHE A 138 -5.45 2.91 4.63
CA PHE A 138 -6.73 3.33 5.20
C PHE A 138 -7.41 2.21 6.00
N THR A 139 -7.28 0.96 5.56
CA THR A 139 -7.73 -0.20 6.36
C THR A 139 -7.14 -0.19 7.76
N HIS A 140 -5.82 0.01 7.89
CA HIS A 140 -5.17 0.07 9.19
C HIS A 140 -5.49 1.35 9.98
N VAL A 141 -5.79 2.46 9.31
CA VAL A 141 -6.30 3.67 9.97
C VAL A 141 -7.66 3.41 10.59
N TYR A 142 -8.58 2.74 9.89
CA TYR A 142 -9.88 2.35 10.45
C TYR A 142 -9.73 1.36 11.60
N ASN A 143 -8.85 0.38 11.47
CA ASN A 143 -8.57 -0.56 12.56
C ASN A 143 -8.00 0.14 13.80
N LEU A 144 -7.08 1.11 13.60
CA LEU A 144 -6.54 1.89 14.71
C LEU A 144 -7.62 2.71 15.41
N VAL A 145 -8.54 3.32 14.66
CA VAL A 145 -9.67 4.06 15.25
C VAL A 145 -10.59 3.11 16.02
N ALA A 146 -10.89 1.93 15.47
CA ALA A 146 -11.72 0.92 16.17
C ALA A 146 -11.08 0.45 17.48
N LEU A 147 -9.75 0.27 17.52
CA LEU A 147 -9.03 -0.09 18.75
C LEU A 147 -8.95 1.04 19.77
N LEU A 148 -9.02 2.31 19.35
CA LEU A 148 -8.95 3.48 20.22
C LEU A 148 -10.33 3.91 20.75
N THR A 149 -11.43 3.41 20.19
CA THR A 149 -12.79 3.85 20.52
C THR A 149 -13.60 2.71 21.13
N VAL A 150 -14.41 3.03 22.12
CA VAL A 150 -15.33 2.07 22.74
C VAL A 150 -16.64 1.97 21.93
N ALA A 151 -16.98 3.00 21.16
CA ALA A 151 -18.18 3.02 20.33
C ALA A 151 -17.89 2.36 18.96
N PRO A 152 -18.87 1.69 18.34
CA PRO A 152 -18.68 1.08 17.03
C PRO A 152 -18.33 2.16 16.00
N THR A 153 -17.35 1.87 15.15
CA THR A 153 -16.92 2.76 14.07
C THR A 153 -17.86 2.70 12.87
N PHE A 154 -18.44 1.52 12.65
CA PHE A 154 -19.39 1.22 11.57
C PHE A 154 -20.65 0.62 12.19
N GLY A 155 -21.76 1.31 12.20
CA GLY A 155 -23.12 0.89 12.58
C GLY A 155 -23.29 -0.17 13.70
N ASP A 156 -22.54 -1.26 13.67
CA ASP A 156 -22.54 -2.35 14.64
C ASP A 156 -21.12 -2.86 14.91
N HIS A 157 -20.80 -3.28 16.15
CA HIS A 157 -19.51 -3.86 16.54
C HIS A 157 -19.15 -5.14 15.76
N THR A 158 -20.12 -5.87 15.28
CA THR A 158 -19.88 -7.08 14.44
C THR A 158 -19.23 -6.74 13.09
N VAL A 159 -19.26 -5.47 12.69
CA VAL A 159 -18.73 -4.97 11.42
C VAL A 159 -17.32 -4.35 11.59
N ASP A 160 -16.84 -4.22 12.82
CA ASP A 160 -15.51 -3.62 13.10
C ASP A 160 -14.33 -4.60 12.89
N SER A 161 -14.54 -5.74 12.20
CA SER A 161 -13.47 -6.68 11.87
C SER A 161 -12.51 -6.10 10.81
N LEU A 162 -11.27 -6.58 10.79
CA LEU A 162 -10.27 -6.15 9.82
C LEU A 162 -10.73 -6.44 8.36
N SER A 163 -11.44 -7.54 8.14
CA SER A 163 -12.02 -7.86 6.82
C SER A 163 -13.09 -6.85 6.39
N SER A 164 -13.96 -6.42 7.31
CA SER A 164 -14.98 -5.41 7.02
C SER A 164 -14.37 -4.02 6.75
N GLN A 165 -13.34 -3.65 7.51
CA GLN A 165 -12.60 -2.41 7.32
C GLN A 165 -11.85 -2.40 5.99
N LEU A 166 -11.26 -3.54 5.59
CA LEU A 166 -10.62 -3.74 4.29
C LEU A 166 -11.64 -3.56 3.16
N PHE A 167 -12.78 -4.22 3.25
CA PHE A 167 -13.85 -4.09 2.27
C PHE A 167 -14.34 -2.65 2.17
N PHE A 168 -14.60 -1.99 3.31
CA PHE A 168 -15.03 -0.59 3.35
C PHE A 168 -14.00 0.34 2.70
N SER A 169 -12.72 0.21 3.06
CA SER A 169 -11.64 1.01 2.50
C SER A 169 -11.58 0.86 0.98
N PHE A 170 -11.52 -0.35 0.46
CA PHE A 170 -11.41 -0.54 -0.99
C PHE A 170 -12.66 -0.10 -1.75
N THR A 171 -13.86 -0.26 -1.20
CA THR A 171 -15.09 0.24 -1.83
C THR A 171 -15.19 1.76 -1.80
N THR A 172 -14.63 2.40 -0.79
CA THR A 172 -14.54 3.86 -0.67
C THR A 172 -13.46 4.42 -1.60
N LEU A 173 -12.25 3.85 -1.57
CA LEU A 173 -11.13 4.25 -2.40
C LEU A 173 -11.45 4.14 -3.91
N THR A 174 -12.14 3.08 -4.31
CA THR A 174 -12.58 2.85 -5.70
C THR A 174 -13.88 3.60 -6.05
N THR A 175 -14.46 4.33 -5.10
CA THR A 175 -15.75 5.02 -5.25
C THR A 175 -16.93 4.11 -5.61
N THR A 176 -16.85 2.82 -5.27
CA THR A 176 -17.92 1.85 -5.51
C THR A 176 -19.08 2.06 -4.53
N GLY A 177 -18.78 2.19 -3.22
CA GLY A 177 -19.73 2.58 -2.19
C GLY A 177 -21.00 1.73 -2.14
N TYR A 178 -20.90 0.43 -1.89
CA TYR A 178 -22.08 -0.46 -1.82
C TYR A 178 -23.12 -0.04 -0.78
N GLY A 179 -22.72 0.71 0.26
CA GLY A 179 -23.61 1.23 1.30
C GLY A 179 -24.08 0.21 2.34
N ASN A 180 -23.55 -1.00 2.33
CA ASN A 180 -23.81 -2.03 3.34
C ASN A 180 -22.98 -1.83 4.62
N ILE A 181 -21.85 -1.15 4.54
CA ILE A 181 -21.00 -0.72 5.66
C ILE A 181 -20.89 0.79 5.57
N VAL A 182 -21.30 1.50 6.63
CA VAL A 182 -21.32 2.98 6.68
C VAL A 182 -20.74 3.46 7.99
N PRO A 183 -19.84 4.45 7.97
CA PRO A 183 -19.27 5.00 9.20
C PRO A 183 -20.31 5.83 9.95
N VAL A 184 -20.47 5.57 11.23
CA VAL A 184 -21.41 6.29 12.10
C VAL A 184 -20.73 7.40 12.91
N MET A 185 -19.42 7.33 13.10
CA MET A 185 -18.66 8.35 13.84
C MET A 185 -18.23 9.49 12.90
N PRO A 186 -18.42 10.77 13.27
CA PRO A 186 -18.02 11.92 12.44
C PRO A 186 -16.53 11.90 12.06
N GLY A 187 -15.64 11.45 12.95
CA GLY A 187 -14.22 11.30 12.66
C GLY A 187 -13.96 10.28 11.55
N VAL A 188 -14.62 9.12 11.60
CA VAL A 188 -14.48 8.06 10.58
C VAL A 188 -15.07 8.51 9.25
N GLN A 189 -16.20 9.26 9.26
CA GLN A 189 -16.76 9.88 8.07
C GLN A 189 -15.77 10.84 7.40
N SER A 190 -15.06 11.65 8.19
CA SER A 190 -14.04 12.57 7.66
C SER A 190 -12.84 11.82 7.05
N ILE A 191 -12.43 10.71 7.67
CA ILE A 191 -11.38 9.84 7.13
C ILE A 191 -11.85 9.23 5.80
N ALA A 192 -13.09 8.75 5.72
CA ALA A 192 -13.66 8.15 4.50
C ALA A 192 -13.73 9.15 3.34
N VAL A 193 -14.12 10.41 3.60
CA VAL A 193 -14.09 11.47 2.60
C VAL A 193 -12.66 11.74 2.13
N SER A 194 -11.69 11.79 3.04
CA SER A 194 -10.27 11.98 2.72
C SER A 194 -9.72 10.84 1.87
N GLU A 195 -10.13 9.60 2.16
CA GLU A 195 -9.81 8.42 1.37
C GLU A 195 -10.38 8.50 -0.04
N ALA A 196 -11.67 8.82 -0.18
CA ALA A 196 -12.33 8.95 -1.47
C ALA A 196 -11.65 10.01 -2.35
N ILE A 197 -11.31 11.17 -1.77
CA ILE A 197 -10.56 12.24 -2.47
C ILE A 197 -9.18 11.72 -2.89
N THR A 198 -8.47 11.02 -2.01
CA THR A 198 -7.15 10.45 -2.30
C THR A 198 -7.22 9.47 -3.47
N GLY A 199 -8.20 8.59 -3.49
CA GLY A 199 -8.43 7.63 -4.59
C GLY A 199 -8.68 8.32 -5.92
N GLN A 200 -9.54 9.34 -5.94
CA GLN A 200 -9.84 10.13 -7.14
C GLN A 200 -8.62 10.87 -7.67
N LEU A 201 -7.89 11.56 -6.81
CA LEU A 201 -6.68 12.30 -7.19
C LEU A 201 -5.61 11.34 -7.72
N PHE A 202 -5.48 10.16 -7.12
CA PHE A 202 -4.55 9.14 -7.59
C PHE A 202 -4.88 8.71 -9.03
N LEU A 203 -6.13 8.36 -9.31
CA LEU A 203 -6.57 7.93 -10.64
C LEU A 203 -6.39 9.03 -11.69
N ILE A 204 -6.79 10.27 -11.38
CA ILE A 204 -6.62 11.42 -12.28
C ILE A 204 -5.13 11.62 -12.61
N THR A 205 -4.27 11.57 -11.59
CA THR A 205 -2.83 11.75 -11.75
C THR A 205 -2.21 10.62 -12.57
N ALA A 206 -2.60 9.38 -12.32
CA ALA A 206 -2.14 8.21 -13.05
C ALA A 206 -2.53 8.30 -14.54
N VAL A 207 -3.80 8.61 -14.86
CA VAL A 207 -4.29 8.77 -16.24
C VAL A 207 -3.58 9.94 -16.94
N ALA A 208 -3.45 11.10 -16.29
CA ALA A 208 -2.75 12.26 -16.83
C ALA A 208 -1.29 11.95 -17.16
N ARG A 209 -0.64 11.10 -16.38
CA ARG A 209 0.73 10.64 -16.63
C ARG A 209 0.82 9.73 -17.85
N ILE A 210 -0.12 8.79 -17.99
CA ILE A 210 -0.24 7.88 -19.13
C ILE A 210 -0.39 8.69 -20.43
N MET A 211 -1.30 9.67 -20.46
CA MET A 211 -1.54 10.50 -21.64
C MET A 211 -0.32 11.33 -22.04
N ARG A 212 0.46 11.84 -21.09
CA ARG A 212 1.69 12.59 -21.38
C ARG A 212 2.80 11.73 -21.98
N GLY A 213 2.91 10.49 -21.57
CA GLY A 213 3.89 9.54 -22.12
C GLY A 213 3.61 9.17 -23.57
N SER A 214 2.34 8.99 -23.94
CA SER A 214 1.90 8.61 -25.29
C SER A 214 2.15 9.71 -26.35
N ARG A 215 2.17 10.99 -25.97
CA ARG A 215 2.34 12.11 -26.92
C ARG A 215 3.78 12.37 -27.37
N ARG A 216 4.78 11.66 -26.86
CA ARG A 216 6.21 11.88 -27.18
C ARG A 216 6.78 10.94 -28.23
N SER A 217 5.95 10.18 -28.95
CA SER A 217 6.36 9.39 -30.10
C SER A 217 5.71 9.95 -31.36
N PRO A 218 6.27 11.04 -31.94
CA PRO A 218 6.20 11.19 -33.37
C PRO A 218 7.50 11.72 -33.97
N SER A 219 7.90 11.09 -35.08
CA SER A 219 8.66 11.63 -36.21
C SER A 219 10.11 12.07 -35.95
N GLU A 220 10.98 11.09 -35.81
CA GLU A 220 12.40 11.27 -36.21
C GLU A 220 12.70 10.47 -37.51
N THR A 221 11.74 10.53 -38.43
CA THR A 221 11.90 9.90 -39.74
C THR A 221 11.35 10.79 -40.87
N ALA A 222 11.78 12.08 -40.89
CA ALA A 222 11.50 12.92 -42.05
C ALA A 222 12.50 14.09 -42.10
N SER A 223 13.77 13.80 -42.37
CA SER A 223 14.67 14.72 -43.11
C SER A 223 16.01 14.04 -43.36
N ALA A 224 16.02 13.06 -44.24
CA ALA A 224 17.21 12.83 -45.06
C ALA A 224 17.17 13.85 -46.21
N PRO A 225 18.14 14.73 -46.37
CA PRO A 225 18.25 15.53 -47.60
C PRO A 225 18.62 14.59 -48.74
N GLU A 226 17.77 14.57 -49.74
CA GLU A 226 18.08 14.02 -51.06
C GLU A 226 19.29 14.80 -51.63
N GLU A 227 20.48 14.22 -51.60
CA GLU A 227 21.59 14.65 -52.45
C GLU A 227 21.27 14.21 -53.86
N THR A 228 20.89 15.16 -54.70
CA THR A 228 20.87 15.04 -56.15
C THR A 228 22.28 15.19 -56.75
N PRO A 229 22.61 14.48 -57.82
CA PRO A 229 23.93 14.35 -58.45
C PRO A 229 24.43 15.62 -59.15
#